data_74e9e8ddac05af2392e9a4cc3e3be40e
#
_entry.id   74e9e8ddac05af2392e9a4cc3e3be40e
#
_cell.length_a   1.000
_cell.length_b   1.000
_cell.length_c   1.000
_cell.angle_alpha   90.00
_cell.angle_beta   90.00
_cell.angle_gamma   90.00
#
_symmetry.space_group_name_H-M   'P 1'
#
loop_
_entity.id
_entity.type
_entity.pdbx_description
1 polymer ?
#
loop_
_entity_poly.entity_id
_entity_poly.type
_entity_poly.pdbx_seq_one_letter_code
_entity_poly.pdbx_strand_id
1 'polypeptide(L)'
;LLILGIVVVALITIGYQLFKKIHIKILYATFFLTFGIHLLVDGIGMRAIRNGSSDRTFAEELRQEFPLDRENMYVMNDLLHYRNLYGLNFYMGNAFHNFATEQPSKGYLLCAEEDFDQIRQHYGTTYSFEMKKVSSHFSGEVKQPILFCWFEKRP
;
A
#
# COMPACT_ATOMS: atom_id res chain seq x y z
N LEU A 1 18.41 -19.78 4.05
CA LEU A 1 19.68 -20.50 4.23
C LEU A 1 20.66 -20.24 3.07
N LEU A 2 20.22 -20.38 1.82
CA LEU A 2 21.07 -20.22 0.62
C LEU A 2 21.68 -18.81 0.51
N ILE A 3 20.90 -17.76 0.76
CA ILE A 3 21.35 -16.36 0.70
C ILE A 3 22.35 -16.04 1.80
N LEU A 4 22.14 -16.55 3.02
CA LEU A 4 23.09 -16.41 4.11
C LEU A 4 24.43 -17.06 3.74
N GLY A 5 24.39 -18.24 3.10
CA GLY A 5 25.56 -18.90 2.58
C GLY A 5 26.35 -18.06 1.56
N ILE A 6 25.66 -17.42 0.60
CA ILE A 6 26.29 -16.54 -0.38
C ILE A 6 26.97 -15.33 0.28
N VAL A 7 26.31 -14.70 1.24
CA VAL A 7 26.88 -13.56 1.98
C VAL A 7 28.13 -13.96 2.75
N VAL A 8 28.12 -15.11 3.43
CA VAL A 8 29.27 -15.62 4.18
C VAL A 8 30.44 -15.93 3.24
N VAL A 9 30.19 -16.59 2.12
CA VAL A 9 31.23 -16.89 1.11
C VAL A 9 31.84 -15.62 0.53
N ALA A 10 31.01 -14.59 0.24
CA ALA A 10 31.48 -13.30 -0.25
C ALA A 10 32.36 -12.58 0.79
N LEU A 11 31.99 -12.57 2.06
CA LEU A 11 32.79 -11.97 3.15
C LEU A 11 34.14 -12.70 3.31
N ILE A 12 34.17 -14.03 3.30
CA ILE A 12 35.39 -14.80 3.38
C ILE A 12 36.30 -14.50 2.17
N THR A 13 35.71 -14.39 0.96
CA THR A 13 36.46 -14.08 -0.25
C THR A 13 37.07 -12.68 -0.20
N ILE A 14 36.33 -11.67 0.27
CA ILE A 14 36.83 -10.29 0.48
C ILE A 14 37.99 -10.31 1.47
N GLY A 15 37.82 -10.95 2.62
CA GLY A 15 38.87 -11.09 3.63
C GLY A 15 40.15 -11.73 3.06
N TYR A 16 40.00 -12.85 2.35
CA TYR A 16 41.15 -13.55 1.70
C TYR A 16 41.85 -12.66 0.66
N GLN A 17 41.12 -11.86 -0.12
CA GLN A 17 41.69 -10.97 -1.13
C GLN A 17 42.38 -9.73 -0.56
N LEU A 18 41.88 -9.16 0.54
CA LEU A 18 42.57 -8.11 1.26
C LEU A 18 43.96 -8.55 1.70
N PHE A 19 44.10 -9.79 2.17
CA PHE A 19 45.40 -10.38 2.50
C PHE A 19 46.32 -10.60 1.28
N LYS A 20 45.75 -10.88 0.13
CA LYS A 20 46.50 -11.22 -1.11
C LYS A 20 46.73 -10.02 -2.03
N LYS A 21 46.24 -8.81 -1.73
CA LYS A 21 46.34 -7.60 -2.57
C LYS A 21 45.81 -7.76 -4.00
N ILE A 22 44.80 -8.61 -4.23
CA ILE A 22 44.27 -8.89 -5.57
C ILE A 22 42.98 -8.12 -5.77
N HIS A 23 43.07 -6.88 -6.27
CA HIS A 23 41.96 -5.94 -6.40
C HIS A 23 40.77 -6.44 -7.22
N ILE A 24 41.00 -7.19 -8.32
CA ILE A 24 39.90 -7.61 -9.19
C ILE A 24 38.94 -8.59 -8.51
N LYS A 25 39.46 -9.45 -7.64
CA LYS A 25 38.64 -10.41 -6.89
C LYS A 25 37.84 -9.73 -5.77
N ILE A 26 38.37 -8.65 -5.22
CA ILE A 26 37.60 -7.81 -4.27
C ILE A 26 36.39 -7.18 -4.97
N LEU A 27 36.57 -6.69 -6.19
CA LEU A 27 35.48 -6.12 -7.00
C LEU A 27 34.36 -7.15 -7.22
N TYR A 28 34.71 -8.38 -7.64
CA TYR A 28 33.72 -9.46 -7.79
C TYR A 28 33.03 -9.82 -6.48
N ALA A 29 33.77 -9.94 -5.39
CA ALA A 29 33.20 -10.27 -4.09
C ALA A 29 32.24 -9.18 -3.61
N THR A 30 32.59 -7.89 -3.80
CA THR A 30 31.71 -6.75 -3.47
C THR A 30 30.45 -6.78 -4.34
N PHE A 31 30.59 -7.04 -5.64
CA PHE A 31 29.44 -7.16 -6.54
C PHE A 31 28.49 -8.27 -6.10
N PHE A 32 29.00 -9.48 -5.82
CA PHE A 32 28.18 -10.59 -5.35
C PHE A 32 27.55 -10.34 -3.99
N LEU A 33 28.24 -9.64 -3.08
CA LEU A 33 27.67 -9.26 -1.79
C LEU A 33 26.51 -8.28 -1.97
N THR A 34 26.71 -7.22 -2.76
CA THR A 34 25.67 -6.22 -3.05
C THR A 34 24.46 -6.88 -3.73
N PHE A 35 24.71 -7.73 -4.73
CA PHE A 35 23.64 -8.47 -5.40
C PHE A 35 22.90 -9.42 -4.45
N GLY A 36 23.63 -10.11 -3.55
CA GLY A 36 23.02 -10.96 -2.52
C GLY A 36 22.15 -10.19 -1.56
N ILE A 37 22.57 -8.98 -1.13
CA ILE A 37 21.78 -8.11 -0.27
C ILE A 37 20.51 -7.65 -0.99
N HIS A 38 20.61 -7.22 -2.26
CA HIS A 38 19.43 -6.86 -3.05
C HIS A 38 18.46 -8.03 -3.22
N LEU A 39 18.95 -9.23 -3.54
CA LEU A 39 18.08 -10.42 -3.61
C LEU A 39 17.40 -10.72 -2.27
N LEU A 40 18.08 -10.49 -1.15
CA LEU A 40 17.52 -10.70 0.18
C LEU A 40 16.42 -9.69 0.49
N VAL A 41 16.71 -8.41 0.25
CA VAL A 41 15.75 -7.32 0.49
C VAL A 41 14.56 -7.42 -0.45
N ASP A 42 14.80 -7.54 -1.76
CA ASP A 42 13.73 -7.50 -2.77
C ASP A 42 12.99 -8.85 -2.88
N GLY A 43 13.72 -9.96 -2.76
CA GLY A 43 13.13 -11.29 -2.93
C GLY A 43 12.37 -11.80 -1.70
N ILE A 44 12.87 -11.56 -0.50
CA ILE A 44 12.29 -12.08 0.73
C ILE A 44 11.63 -10.97 1.54
N GLY A 45 12.35 -9.87 1.79
CA GLY A 45 11.86 -8.79 2.62
C GLY A 45 10.64 -8.09 2.03
N MET A 46 10.71 -7.73 0.75
CA MET A 46 9.59 -7.07 0.07
C MET A 46 8.38 -8.01 -0.13
N ARG A 47 8.61 -9.31 -0.28
CA ARG A 47 7.50 -10.28 -0.30
C ARG A 47 6.80 -10.41 1.05
N ALA A 48 7.55 -10.47 2.14
CA ALA A 48 6.99 -10.55 3.48
C ALA A 48 6.19 -9.29 3.83
N ILE A 49 6.74 -8.10 3.52
CA ILE A 49 6.05 -6.82 3.71
C ILE A 49 4.79 -6.75 2.84
N ARG A 50 4.89 -7.12 1.57
CA ARG A 50 3.77 -7.06 0.62
C ARG A 50 2.64 -8.06 0.93
N ASN A 51 2.96 -9.22 1.50
CA ASN A 51 1.96 -10.23 1.86
C ASN A 51 1.32 -9.94 3.22
N GLY A 52 1.98 -9.20 4.10
CA GLY A 52 1.50 -8.91 5.46
C GLY A 52 0.74 -7.60 5.64
N SER A 53 0.84 -6.66 4.70
CA SER A 53 0.28 -5.31 4.86
C SER A 53 -0.28 -4.78 3.55
N SER A 54 -1.12 -5.54 2.87
CA SER A 54 -1.38 -5.12 1.51
C SER A 54 -2.79 -4.58 1.32
N ASP A 55 -2.85 -3.40 0.74
CA ASP A 55 -4.04 -2.86 0.10
C ASP A 55 -4.74 -3.92 -0.80
N ARG A 56 -3.98 -4.90 -1.29
CA ARG A 56 -4.49 -6.07 -2.02
C ARG A 56 -5.45 -6.91 -1.17
N THR A 57 -5.04 -7.30 0.04
CA THR A 57 -5.87 -8.12 0.92
C THR A 57 -7.16 -7.40 1.24
N PHE A 58 -7.06 -6.11 1.57
CA PHE A 58 -8.23 -5.28 1.84
C PHE A 58 -9.14 -5.14 0.62
N ALA A 59 -8.58 -4.96 -0.58
CA ALA A 59 -9.36 -4.92 -1.82
C ALA A 59 -10.09 -6.25 -2.09
N GLU A 60 -9.43 -7.39 -1.84
CA GLU A 60 -10.03 -8.72 -1.98
C GLU A 60 -11.17 -8.93 -0.98
N GLU A 61 -10.99 -8.52 0.27
CA GLU A 61 -12.03 -8.56 1.31
C GLU A 61 -13.24 -7.70 0.93
N LEU A 62 -13.02 -6.45 0.50
CA LEU A 62 -14.10 -5.57 0.09
C LEU A 62 -14.92 -6.15 -1.07
N ARG A 63 -14.26 -6.76 -2.06
CA ARG A 63 -14.94 -7.41 -3.18
C ARG A 63 -15.77 -8.63 -2.79
N GLN A 64 -15.35 -9.35 -1.77
CA GLN A 64 -16.07 -10.53 -1.29
C GLN A 64 -17.29 -10.16 -0.44
N GLU A 65 -17.18 -9.07 0.33
CA GLU A 65 -18.20 -8.70 1.31
C GLU A 65 -19.24 -7.72 0.77
N PHE A 66 -18.90 -6.92 -0.24
CA PHE A 66 -19.77 -5.85 -0.74
C PHE A 66 -20.02 -5.94 -2.24
N PRO A 67 -21.22 -5.53 -2.71
CA PRO A 67 -21.56 -5.48 -4.13
C PRO A 67 -20.92 -4.25 -4.79
N LEU A 68 -19.60 -4.31 -4.98
CA LEU A 68 -18.85 -3.20 -5.54
C LEU A 68 -18.95 -3.18 -7.06
N ASP A 69 -19.27 -2.01 -7.59
CA ASP A 69 -19.27 -1.74 -9.01
C ASP A 69 -18.34 -0.55 -9.31
N ARG A 70 -17.86 -0.45 -10.55
CA ARG A 70 -17.01 0.67 -10.98
C ARG A 70 -17.66 2.03 -10.83
N GLU A 71 -18.99 2.08 -10.88
CA GLU A 71 -19.76 3.32 -10.83
C GLU A 71 -20.10 3.77 -9.41
N ASN A 72 -19.79 2.98 -8.37
CA ASN A 72 -20.21 3.27 -7.01
C ASN A 72 -19.07 3.43 -5.99
N MET A 73 -17.81 3.49 -6.45
CA MET A 73 -16.64 3.61 -5.58
C MET A 73 -15.96 4.97 -5.71
N TYR A 74 -15.79 5.63 -4.60
CA TYR A 74 -15.28 7.00 -4.52
C TYR A 74 -14.13 7.11 -3.52
N VAL A 75 -13.23 8.05 -3.78
CA VAL A 75 -12.20 8.50 -2.84
C VAL A 75 -12.36 9.98 -2.60
N MET A 76 -11.98 10.43 -1.40
CA MET A 76 -11.91 11.83 -1.11
C MET A 76 -10.62 12.40 -1.70
N ASN A 77 -10.77 13.30 -2.64
CA ASN A 77 -9.65 14.00 -3.25
C ASN A 77 -10.04 15.47 -3.46
N ASP A 78 -9.85 16.27 -2.43
CA ASP A 78 -10.04 17.71 -2.45
C ASP A 78 -8.78 18.43 -1.92
N LEU A 79 -8.83 19.75 -1.77
CA LEU A 79 -7.70 20.55 -1.30
C LEU A 79 -7.27 20.24 0.14
N LEU A 80 -8.15 19.67 0.95
CA LEU A 80 -7.89 19.32 2.35
C LEU A 80 -7.49 17.85 2.50
N HIS A 81 -8.03 16.97 1.65
CA HIS A 81 -7.91 15.52 1.74
C HIS A 81 -7.36 14.94 0.41
N TYR A 82 -6.13 15.29 0.07
CA TYR A 82 -5.50 14.82 -1.17
C TYR A 82 -4.95 13.39 -0.99
N ARG A 83 -5.82 12.38 -1.16
CA ARG A 83 -5.45 10.97 -1.00
C ARG A 83 -6.04 10.13 -2.14
N ASN A 84 -5.23 9.77 -3.09
CA ASN A 84 -5.70 8.99 -4.25
C ASN A 84 -5.79 7.48 -4.00
N LEU A 85 -5.17 6.98 -2.94
CA LEU A 85 -5.14 5.55 -2.61
C LEU A 85 -4.76 4.67 -3.83
N TYR A 86 -3.67 5.05 -4.53
CA TYR A 86 -3.27 4.44 -5.81
C TYR A 86 -3.10 2.92 -5.72
N GLY A 87 -2.48 2.42 -4.64
CA GLY A 87 -2.29 0.99 -4.43
C GLY A 87 -3.62 0.25 -4.36
N LEU A 88 -4.55 0.74 -3.55
CA LEU A 88 -5.87 0.17 -3.42
C LEU A 88 -6.67 0.30 -4.72
N ASN A 89 -6.63 1.48 -5.37
CA ASN A 89 -7.29 1.72 -6.65
C ASN A 89 -6.81 0.75 -7.75
N PHE A 90 -5.49 0.49 -7.80
CA PHE A 90 -4.92 -0.48 -8.73
C PHE A 90 -5.52 -1.88 -8.52
N TYR A 91 -5.58 -2.35 -7.27
CA TYR A 91 -6.17 -3.66 -6.95
C TYR A 91 -7.68 -3.69 -7.16
N MET A 92 -8.36 -2.54 -7.10
CA MET A 92 -9.79 -2.40 -7.41
C MET A 92 -10.08 -2.21 -8.91
N GLY A 93 -9.05 -2.25 -9.77
CA GLY A 93 -9.20 -2.16 -11.22
C GLY A 93 -9.36 -0.74 -11.74
N ASN A 94 -8.78 0.25 -11.06
CA ASN A 94 -8.85 1.67 -11.38
C ASN A 94 -10.29 2.19 -11.49
N ALA A 95 -11.09 1.85 -10.49
CA ALA A 95 -12.52 2.13 -10.47
C ALA A 95 -12.91 3.31 -9.58
N PHE A 96 -11.93 4.00 -8.95
CA PHE A 96 -12.24 5.08 -8.01
C PHE A 96 -12.53 6.39 -8.72
N HIS A 97 -13.64 6.99 -8.34
CA HIS A 97 -14.09 8.31 -8.73
C HIS A 97 -13.78 9.34 -7.65
N ASN A 98 -13.79 10.61 -8.00
CA ASN A 98 -13.57 11.69 -7.04
C ASN A 98 -14.88 12.17 -6.43
N PHE A 99 -15.07 11.86 -5.13
CA PHE A 99 -16.28 12.26 -4.40
C PHE A 99 -16.49 13.80 -4.37
N ALA A 100 -15.43 14.55 -4.11
CA ALA A 100 -15.54 16.01 -3.98
C ALA A 100 -15.96 16.69 -5.29
N THR A 101 -15.53 16.15 -6.43
CA THR A 101 -15.85 16.70 -7.76
C THR A 101 -17.20 16.24 -8.27
N GLU A 102 -17.51 14.95 -8.13
CA GLU A 102 -18.71 14.36 -8.72
C GLU A 102 -19.96 14.51 -7.87
N GLN A 103 -19.78 14.61 -6.55
CA GLN A 103 -20.87 14.75 -5.57
C GLN A 103 -22.06 13.80 -5.83
N PRO A 104 -21.81 12.51 -5.92
CA PRO A 104 -22.81 11.50 -6.30
C PRO A 104 -23.94 11.40 -5.28
N SER A 105 -25.07 10.83 -5.68
CA SER A 105 -26.22 10.68 -4.78
C SER A 105 -26.01 9.59 -3.73
N LYS A 106 -25.30 8.52 -4.05
CA LYS A 106 -24.99 7.40 -3.14
C LYS A 106 -23.80 6.61 -3.66
N GLY A 107 -23.16 5.86 -2.77
CA GLY A 107 -22.03 4.98 -3.12
C GLY A 107 -21.18 4.63 -1.91
N TYR A 108 -19.99 4.11 -2.20
CA TYR A 108 -18.99 3.77 -1.20
C TYR A 108 -17.83 4.77 -1.25
N LEU A 109 -17.46 5.30 -0.11
CA LEU A 109 -16.34 6.23 0.05
C LEU A 109 -15.20 5.55 0.80
N LEU A 110 -14.01 5.70 0.27
CA LEU A 110 -12.76 5.30 0.88
C LEU A 110 -11.98 6.55 1.30
N CYS A 111 -11.58 6.60 2.55
CA CYS A 111 -10.77 7.69 3.09
C CYS A 111 -9.83 7.18 4.17
N ALA A 112 -8.83 7.99 4.55
CA ALA A 112 -8.06 7.70 5.75
C ALA A 112 -8.94 7.85 6.99
N GLU A 113 -8.72 7.03 8.01
CA GLU A 113 -9.51 7.06 9.24
C GLU A 113 -9.48 8.43 9.91
N GLU A 114 -8.32 9.08 9.95
CA GLU A 114 -8.17 10.43 10.54
C GLU A 114 -8.95 11.51 9.80
N ASP A 115 -9.16 11.36 8.50
CA ASP A 115 -9.85 12.35 7.68
C ASP A 115 -11.38 12.25 7.82
N PHE A 116 -11.89 11.13 8.31
CA PHE A 116 -13.32 10.83 8.31
C PHE A 116 -14.15 11.83 9.11
N ASP A 117 -13.69 12.26 10.28
CA ASP A 117 -14.42 13.22 11.10
C ASP A 117 -14.53 14.59 10.42
N GLN A 118 -13.47 15.02 9.73
CA GLN A 118 -13.48 16.27 8.97
C GLN A 118 -14.41 16.16 7.76
N ILE A 119 -14.38 15.04 7.03
CA ILE A 119 -15.30 14.76 5.93
C ILE A 119 -16.76 14.80 6.42
N ARG A 120 -17.03 14.14 7.53
CA ARG A 120 -18.35 14.12 8.15
C ARG A 120 -18.79 15.51 8.61
N GLN A 121 -17.90 16.32 9.15
CA GLN A 121 -18.20 17.68 9.54
C GLN A 121 -18.52 18.56 8.33
N HIS A 122 -17.77 18.42 7.24
CA HIS A 122 -17.94 19.24 6.03
C HIS A 122 -19.16 18.82 5.20
N TYR A 123 -19.35 17.53 5.00
CA TYR A 123 -20.40 17.00 4.11
C TYR A 123 -21.63 16.43 4.85
N GLY A 124 -21.61 16.33 6.17
CA GLY A 124 -22.65 15.68 6.96
C GLY A 124 -24.01 16.38 6.97
N THR A 125 -24.08 17.64 6.55
CA THR A 125 -25.36 18.34 6.31
C THR A 125 -26.04 17.83 5.04
N THR A 126 -25.25 17.47 4.03
CA THR A 126 -25.73 17.04 2.70
C THR A 126 -25.82 15.52 2.58
N TYR A 127 -24.93 14.79 3.28
CA TYR A 127 -24.83 13.35 3.19
C TYR A 127 -24.98 12.67 4.56
N SER A 128 -25.53 11.46 4.53
CA SER A 128 -25.39 10.49 5.63
C SER A 128 -24.24 9.55 5.34
N PHE A 129 -23.44 9.22 6.36
CA PHE A 129 -22.32 8.30 6.24
C PHE A 129 -22.50 7.15 7.22
N GLU A 130 -22.34 5.92 6.74
CA GLU A 130 -22.40 4.71 7.53
C GLU A 130 -21.09 3.94 7.37
N MET A 131 -20.31 3.82 8.44
CA MET A 131 -19.08 3.04 8.45
C MET A 131 -19.41 1.56 8.20
N LYS A 132 -18.77 0.95 7.22
CA LYS A 132 -18.94 -0.46 6.89
C LYS A 132 -17.74 -1.31 7.31
N LYS A 133 -16.51 -0.82 7.07
CA LYS A 133 -15.29 -1.55 7.37
C LYS A 133 -14.10 -0.61 7.57
N VAL A 134 -13.15 -1.04 8.38
CA VAL A 134 -11.83 -0.40 8.53
C VAL A 134 -10.77 -1.43 8.18
N SER A 135 -9.73 -1.02 7.45
CA SER A 135 -8.63 -1.95 7.13
C SER A 135 -7.91 -2.39 8.39
N SER A 136 -7.53 -3.66 8.46
CA SER A 136 -6.79 -4.24 9.59
C SER A 136 -5.31 -3.83 9.64
N HIS A 137 -4.83 -3.13 8.63
CA HIS A 137 -3.44 -2.72 8.47
C HIS A 137 -3.35 -1.30 7.92
N PHE A 138 -2.19 -0.67 8.11
CA PHE A 138 -1.93 0.64 7.54
C PHE A 138 -1.69 0.52 6.03
N SER A 139 -2.36 1.36 5.25
CA SER A 139 -2.04 1.51 3.84
C SER A 139 -0.61 2.02 3.67
N GLY A 140 0.10 1.47 2.70
CA GLY A 140 1.46 1.90 2.35
C GLY A 140 1.56 3.38 1.97
N GLU A 141 0.49 3.94 1.44
CA GLU A 141 0.43 5.33 0.98
C GLU A 141 0.09 6.31 2.10
N VAL A 142 -0.95 6.02 2.88
CA VAL A 142 -1.45 6.95 3.91
C VAL A 142 -0.88 6.67 5.29
N LYS A 143 -0.20 5.54 5.49
CA LYS A 143 0.37 5.08 6.77
C LYS A 143 -0.64 5.03 7.92
N GLN A 144 -1.89 4.77 7.58
CA GLN A 144 -3.04 4.72 8.47
C GLN A 144 -4.04 3.68 7.99
N PRO A 145 -4.98 3.25 8.85
CA PRO A 145 -6.11 2.47 8.41
C PRO A 145 -6.94 3.23 7.37
N ILE A 146 -7.46 2.48 6.41
CA ILE A 146 -8.43 2.99 5.43
C ILE A 146 -9.81 2.65 5.93
N LEU A 147 -10.66 3.65 5.99
CA LEU A 147 -12.06 3.52 6.31
C LEU A 147 -12.87 3.38 5.03
N PHE A 148 -13.76 2.42 5.04
CA PHE A 148 -14.73 2.16 3.98
C PHE A 148 -16.13 2.42 4.51
N CYS A 149 -16.85 3.38 3.95
CA CYS A 149 -18.17 3.76 4.38
C CYS A 149 -19.14 3.84 3.21
N TRP A 150 -20.42 3.55 3.48
CA TRP A 150 -21.52 3.87 2.61
C TRP A 150 -21.93 5.31 2.83
N PHE A 151 -22.25 6.00 1.76
CA PHE A 151 -22.84 7.33 1.84
C PHE A 151 -24.10 7.45 0.97
N GLU A 152 -25.00 8.30 1.41
CA GLU A 152 -26.22 8.64 0.68
C GLU A 152 -26.57 10.10 0.90
N LYS A 153 -26.95 10.79 -0.18
CA LYS A 153 -27.38 12.19 -0.11
C LYS A 153 -28.70 12.29 0.63
N ARG A 154 -28.78 13.19 1.59
CA ARG A 154 -30.01 13.42 2.33
C ARG A 154 -31.06 14.05 1.42
N PRO A 155 -32.36 13.71 1.62
CA PRO A 155 -33.46 14.26 0.85
C PRO A 155 -33.61 15.79 1.03
#